data_20d1511648da1450afca27eb581fee5b
#
_entry.id   20d1511648da1450afca27eb581fee5b
#
_cell.length_a   1.000
_cell.length_b   1.000
_cell.length_c   1.000
_cell.angle_alpha   90.00
_cell.angle_beta   90.00
_cell.angle_gamma   90.00
#
_symmetry.space_group_name_H-M   'P 1'
#
loop_
_entity.id
_entity.type
_entity.pdbx_description
1 polymer ?
#
loop_
_entity_poly.entity_id
_entity_poly.type
_entity_poly.pdbx_seq_one_letter_code
_entity_poly.pdbx_strand_id
1 'polypeptide(L)'
;MAAVVASQTAMAAVAASSTAMAAVAASYVAVAAVYGSTVAVNAVKANGTAWATLTGATSAVMGKAVAVLAGLNPDSYADMTAVAASSTAMTAVVASSTAMTAVAASQTALNAIAASTTA
;
A
#
# COMPACT_ATOMS: atom_id res chain seq x y z
N MET A 1 -9.87 -11.02 -0.30
CA MET A 1 -9.75 -9.55 -0.13
C MET A 1 -10.57 -8.74 -1.13
N ALA A 2 -10.64 -9.16 -2.39
CA ALA A 2 -11.36 -8.36 -3.40
C ALA A 2 -12.82 -8.10 -3.02
N ALA A 3 -13.55 -9.12 -2.57
CA ALA A 3 -14.94 -8.96 -2.15
C ALA A 3 -15.06 -8.11 -0.88
N VAL A 4 -14.11 -8.25 0.04
CA VAL A 4 -14.08 -7.49 1.29
C VAL A 4 -13.85 -6.00 1.03
N VAL A 5 -12.88 -5.65 0.18
CA VAL A 5 -12.55 -4.25 -0.09
C VAL A 5 -13.64 -3.52 -0.87
N ALA A 6 -14.53 -4.25 -1.52
CA ALA A 6 -15.67 -3.66 -2.22
C ALA A 6 -16.85 -3.36 -1.28
N SER A 7 -16.82 -3.84 -0.03
CA SER A 7 -17.89 -3.67 0.95
C SER A 7 -17.44 -2.78 2.10
N GLN A 8 -18.08 -1.63 2.24
CA GLN A 8 -17.78 -0.70 3.35
C GLN A 8 -18.01 -1.37 4.71
N THR A 9 -19.09 -2.15 4.85
CA THR A 9 -19.41 -2.84 6.10
C THR A 9 -18.33 -3.87 6.46
N ALA A 10 -17.90 -4.68 5.49
CA ALA A 10 -16.88 -5.69 5.70
C ALA A 10 -15.53 -5.03 6.04
N MET A 11 -15.17 -3.97 5.34
CA MET A 11 -13.92 -3.26 5.63
C MET A 11 -13.95 -2.56 6.98
N ALA A 12 -15.09 -2.04 7.40
CA ALA A 12 -15.21 -1.45 8.73
C ALA A 12 -15.00 -2.52 9.82
N ALA A 13 -15.51 -3.73 9.61
CA ALA A 13 -15.28 -4.84 10.52
C ALA A 13 -13.80 -5.26 10.58
N VAL A 14 -13.13 -5.30 9.44
CA VAL A 14 -11.69 -5.58 9.38
C VAL A 14 -10.90 -4.48 10.10
N ALA A 15 -11.22 -3.23 9.84
CA ALA A 15 -10.55 -2.09 10.46
C ALA A 15 -10.73 -2.06 11.99
N ALA A 16 -11.84 -2.58 12.49
CA ALA A 16 -12.09 -2.65 13.93
C ALA A 16 -11.31 -3.77 14.62
N SER A 17 -10.68 -4.67 13.88
CA SER A 17 -9.90 -5.79 14.42
C SER A 17 -8.41 -5.53 14.24
N SER A 18 -7.68 -5.33 15.35
CA SER A 18 -6.24 -5.13 15.29
C SER A 18 -5.51 -6.37 14.74
N THR A 19 -6.02 -7.57 15.03
CA THR A 19 -5.47 -8.82 14.51
C THR A 19 -5.65 -8.89 12.99
N ALA A 20 -6.83 -8.56 12.48
CA ALA A 20 -7.09 -8.56 11.05
C ALA A 20 -6.25 -7.51 10.33
N MET A 21 -6.12 -6.31 10.89
CA MET A 21 -5.30 -5.25 10.29
C MET A 21 -3.82 -5.61 10.28
N ALA A 22 -3.32 -6.26 11.32
CA ALA A 22 -1.94 -6.74 11.32
C ALA A 22 -1.70 -7.75 10.20
N ALA A 23 -2.65 -8.65 9.96
CA ALA A 23 -2.57 -9.60 8.86
C ALA A 23 -2.61 -8.91 7.49
N VAL A 24 -3.44 -7.88 7.34
CA VAL A 24 -3.51 -7.08 6.10
C VAL A 24 -2.16 -6.40 5.86
N ALA A 25 -1.62 -5.72 6.86
CA ALA A 25 -0.36 -4.98 6.73
C ALA A 25 0.84 -5.89 6.47
N ALA A 26 0.76 -7.17 6.79
CA ALA A 26 1.82 -8.14 6.54
C ALA A 26 1.78 -8.74 5.13
N SER A 27 0.72 -8.45 4.35
CA SER A 27 0.53 -9.04 3.02
C SER A 27 0.49 -7.93 1.96
N TYR A 28 1.44 -7.96 1.02
CA TYR A 28 1.44 -6.96 -0.06
C TYR A 28 0.19 -7.07 -0.94
N VAL A 29 -0.34 -8.28 -1.13
CA VAL A 29 -1.57 -8.49 -1.92
C VAL A 29 -2.74 -7.79 -1.24
N ALA A 30 -2.88 -7.95 0.07
CA ALA A 30 -3.96 -7.32 0.84
C ALA A 30 -3.80 -5.79 0.89
N VAL A 31 -2.58 -5.30 1.10
CA VAL A 31 -2.30 -3.87 1.11
C VAL A 31 -2.65 -3.24 -0.24
N ALA A 32 -2.23 -3.87 -1.34
CA ALA A 32 -2.56 -3.39 -2.69
C ALA A 32 -4.07 -3.40 -2.93
N ALA A 33 -4.77 -4.43 -2.48
CA ALA A 33 -6.23 -4.51 -2.63
C ALA A 33 -6.93 -3.37 -1.88
N VAL A 34 -6.47 -3.04 -0.67
CA VAL A 34 -7.05 -1.94 0.12
C VAL A 34 -6.81 -0.60 -0.58
N TYR A 35 -5.58 -0.30 -0.95
CA TYR A 35 -5.28 0.98 -1.62
C TYR A 35 -5.94 1.09 -3.00
N GLY A 36 -6.22 -0.03 -3.65
CA GLY A 36 -6.93 -0.06 -4.92
C GLY A 36 -8.42 0.23 -4.81
N SER A 37 -8.97 0.34 -3.62
CA SER A 37 -10.41 0.54 -3.37
C SER A 37 -10.63 1.80 -2.54
N THR A 38 -11.34 2.78 -3.09
CA THR A 38 -11.72 4.00 -2.37
C THR A 38 -12.58 3.66 -1.14
N VAL A 39 -13.48 2.70 -1.26
CA VAL A 39 -14.33 2.24 -0.16
C VAL A 39 -13.46 1.71 0.98
N ALA A 40 -12.49 0.85 0.67
CA ALA A 40 -11.60 0.27 1.67
C ALA A 40 -10.72 1.32 2.34
N VAL A 41 -10.12 2.21 1.56
CA VAL A 41 -9.29 3.28 2.12
C VAL A 41 -10.08 4.15 3.08
N ASN A 42 -11.30 4.54 2.70
CA ASN A 42 -12.13 5.39 3.55
C ASN A 42 -12.54 4.67 4.84
N ALA A 43 -12.86 3.38 4.77
CA ALA A 43 -13.22 2.59 5.95
C ALA A 43 -12.03 2.47 6.92
N VAL A 44 -10.84 2.23 6.41
CA VAL A 44 -9.62 2.14 7.24
C VAL A 44 -9.28 3.50 7.84
N LYS A 45 -9.35 4.58 7.05
CA LYS A 45 -9.08 5.94 7.53
C LYS A 45 -10.02 6.36 8.67
N ALA A 46 -11.25 5.86 8.66
CA ALA A 46 -12.22 6.17 9.70
C ALA A 46 -11.82 5.58 11.06
N ASN A 47 -10.87 4.64 11.09
CA ASN A 47 -10.33 4.04 12.30
C ASN A 47 -8.84 4.40 12.39
N GLY A 48 -8.47 5.31 13.28
CA GLY A 48 -7.11 5.82 13.39
C GLY A 48 -6.07 4.73 13.68
N THR A 49 -6.41 3.74 14.51
CA THR A 49 -5.51 2.62 14.82
C THR A 49 -5.28 1.76 13.57
N ALA A 50 -6.34 1.44 12.83
CA ALA A 50 -6.24 0.67 11.60
C ALA A 50 -5.42 1.41 10.54
N TRP A 51 -5.66 2.70 10.39
CA TRP A 51 -4.91 3.52 9.44
C TRP A 51 -3.42 3.55 9.77
N ALA A 52 -3.07 3.69 11.06
CA ALA A 52 -1.68 3.66 11.50
C ALA A 52 -1.02 2.30 11.20
N THR A 53 -1.75 1.21 11.40
CA THR A 53 -1.25 -0.14 11.09
C THR A 53 -1.00 -0.30 9.60
N LEU A 54 -1.94 0.12 8.76
CA LEU A 54 -1.81 0.00 7.30
C LEU A 54 -0.64 0.84 6.78
N THR A 55 -0.55 2.10 7.20
CA THR A 55 0.49 3.01 6.72
C THR A 55 1.86 2.67 7.31
N GLY A 56 1.91 1.87 8.36
CA GLY A 56 3.14 1.38 8.98
C GLY A 56 3.69 0.09 8.36
N ALA A 57 3.14 -0.39 7.25
CA ALA A 57 3.63 -1.59 6.58
C ALA A 57 5.12 -1.46 6.24
N THR A 58 5.84 -2.59 6.30
CA THR A 58 7.28 -2.61 6.07
C THR A 58 7.65 -2.24 4.63
N SER A 59 8.92 -1.91 4.43
CA SER A 59 9.45 -1.61 3.10
C SER A 59 9.22 -2.75 2.10
N ALA A 60 9.42 -4.00 2.53
CA ALA A 60 9.19 -5.16 1.67
C ALA A 60 7.73 -5.24 1.21
N VAL A 61 6.80 -5.08 2.13
CA VAL A 61 5.36 -5.11 1.82
C VAL A 61 4.98 -3.92 0.94
N MET A 62 5.40 -2.72 1.30
CA MET A 62 5.07 -1.51 0.55
C MET A 62 5.62 -1.53 -0.87
N GLY A 63 6.86 -1.99 -1.04
CA GLY A 63 7.47 -2.08 -2.37
C GLY A 63 6.67 -2.96 -3.31
N LYS A 64 6.31 -4.15 -2.85
CA LYS A 64 5.52 -5.08 -3.66
C LYS A 64 4.10 -4.60 -3.88
N ALA A 65 3.47 -3.99 -2.87
CA ALA A 65 2.11 -3.45 -3.00
C ALA A 65 2.07 -2.29 -4.01
N VAL A 66 3.02 -1.38 -3.94
CA VAL A 66 3.12 -0.26 -4.88
C VAL A 66 3.37 -0.78 -6.30
N ALA A 67 4.22 -1.80 -6.46
CA ALA A 67 4.44 -2.42 -7.76
C ALA A 67 3.14 -2.99 -8.35
N VAL A 68 2.36 -3.71 -7.54
CA VAL A 68 1.06 -4.24 -7.99
C VAL A 68 0.14 -3.10 -8.42
N LEU A 69 0.03 -2.04 -7.62
CA LEU A 69 -0.84 -0.90 -7.92
C LEU A 69 -0.42 -0.16 -9.19
N ALA A 70 0.88 -0.13 -9.47
CA ALA A 70 1.42 0.51 -10.67
C ALA A 70 1.40 -0.40 -11.91
N GLY A 71 0.92 -1.62 -11.78
CA GLY A 71 0.85 -2.58 -12.89
C GLY A 71 2.17 -3.29 -13.17
N LEU A 72 3.09 -3.27 -12.23
CA LEU A 72 4.39 -3.92 -12.35
C LEU A 72 4.37 -5.32 -11.72
N ASN A 73 5.40 -6.12 -12.04
CA ASN A 73 5.58 -7.43 -11.42
C ASN A 73 6.16 -7.26 -10.01
N PRO A 74 5.41 -7.62 -8.93
CA PRO A 74 5.90 -7.44 -7.57
C PRO A 74 7.14 -8.28 -7.26
N ASP A 75 7.35 -9.39 -7.96
CA ASP A 75 8.51 -10.24 -7.75
C ASP A 75 9.82 -9.60 -8.22
N SER A 76 9.74 -8.57 -9.07
CA SER A 76 10.91 -7.82 -9.55
C SER A 76 11.41 -6.78 -8.55
N TYR A 77 10.64 -6.48 -7.51
CA TYR A 77 10.96 -5.44 -6.53
C TYR A 77 10.84 -6.00 -5.12
N ALA A 78 11.97 -6.18 -4.46
CA ALA A 78 12.00 -6.78 -3.13
C ALA A 78 11.41 -5.86 -2.04
N ASP A 79 11.55 -4.53 -2.21
CA ASP A 79 11.11 -3.54 -1.24
C ASP A 79 10.95 -2.16 -1.89
N MET A 80 10.58 -1.16 -1.10
CA MET A 80 10.42 0.21 -1.60
C MET A 80 11.73 0.82 -2.08
N THR A 81 12.85 0.44 -1.50
CA THR A 81 14.15 0.92 -1.96
C THR A 81 14.40 0.48 -3.41
N ALA A 82 14.06 -0.77 -3.73
CA ALA A 82 14.19 -1.28 -5.11
C ALA A 82 13.26 -0.54 -6.07
N VAL A 83 12.03 -0.24 -5.66
CA VAL A 83 11.08 0.53 -6.47
C VAL A 83 11.64 1.94 -6.72
N ALA A 84 12.09 2.62 -5.68
CA ALA A 84 12.60 3.99 -5.77
C ALA A 84 13.88 4.07 -6.61
N ALA A 85 14.67 3.01 -6.66
CA ALA A 85 15.90 2.96 -7.44
C ALA A 85 15.67 2.69 -8.93
N SER A 86 14.45 2.35 -9.35
CA SER A 86 14.12 2.01 -10.72
C SER A 86 13.38 3.16 -11.39
N SER A 87 13.96 3.75 -12.43
CA SER A 87 13.29 4.80 -13.19
C SER A 87 12.03 4.28 -13.89
N THR A 88 12.06 3.03 -14.37
CA THR A 88 10.88 2.39 -14.96
C THR A 88 9.75 2.26 -13.94
N ALA A 89 10.07 1.79 -12.73
CA ALA A 89 9.08 1.65 -11.66
C ALA A 89 8.53 3.00 -11.25
N MET A 90 9.37 4.00 -11.05
CA MET A 90 8.92 5.33 -10.63
C MET A 90 8.04 6.00 -11.68
N THR A 91 8.32 5.81 -12.96
CA THR A 91 7.47 6.30 -14.05
C THR A 91 6.07 5.67 -13.95
N ALA A 92 6.00 4.37 -13.71
CA ALA A 92 4.73 3.66 -13.58
C ALA A 92 3.96 4.10 -12.32
N VAL A 93 4.67 4.32 -11.21
CA VAL A 93 4.07 4.79 -9.95
C VAL A 93 3.44 6.17 -10.13
N VAL A 94 4.17 7.10 -10.73
CA VAL A 94 3.68 8.47 -10.96
C VAL A 94 2.44 8.47 -11.87
N ALA A 95 2.36 7.54 -12.81
CA ALA A 95 1.23 7.42 -13.72
C ALA A 95 0.00 6.75 -13.07
N SER A 96 0.13 6.21 -11.86
CA SER A 96 -0.94 5.48 -11.17
C SER A 96 -1.44 6.29 -9.96
N SER A 97 -2.70 6.70 -9.98
CA SER A 97 -3.30 7.43 -8.85
C SER A 97 -3.37 6.57 -7.59
N THR A 98 -3.65 5.27 -7.71
CA THR A 98 -3.72 4.37 -6.56
C THR A 98 -2.33 4.12 -5.96
N ALA A 99 -1.30 3.95 -6.79
CA ALA A 99 0.07 3.81 -6.31
C ALA A 99 0.54 5.08 -5.61
N MET A 100 0.22 6.25 -6.15
CA MET A 100 0.57 7.53 -5.54
C MET A 100 -0.15 7.74 -4.21
N THR A 101 -1.41 7.31 -4.09
CA THR A 101 -2.14 7.36 -2.83
C THR A 101 -1.43 6.52 -1.76
N ALA A 102 -1.02 5.31 -2.12
CA ALA A 102 -0.30 4.42 -1.20
C ALA A 102 1.05 5.02 -0.76
N VAL A 103 1.82 5.55 -1.70
CA VAL A 103 3.11 6.18 -1.41
C VAL A 103 2.93 7.38 -0.48
N ALA A 104 1.98 8.26 -0.78
CA ALA A 104 1.74 9.46 0.02
C ALA A 104 1.30 9.14 1.46
N ALA A 105 0.63 8.00 1.66
CA ALA A 105 0.17 7.58 2.97
C ALA A 105 1.24 6.85 3.78
N SER A 106 2.35 6.43 3.17
CA SER A 106 3.36 5.61 3.82
C SER A 106 4.66 6.39 4.06
N GLN A 107 5.01 6.61 5.33
CA GLN A 107 6.29 7.23 5.67
C GLN A 107 7.47 6.39 5.18
N THR A 108 7.33 5.05 5.25
CA THR A 108 8.35 4.14 4.74
C THR A 108 8.60 4.35 3.25
N ALA A 109 7.54 4.47 2.45
CA ALA A 109 7.66 4.70 1.00
C ALA A 109 8.25 6.08 0.72
N LEU A 110 7.79 7.11 1.41
CA LEU A 110 8.31 8.47 1.25
C LEU A 110 9.80 8.55 1.61
N ASN A 111 10.21 7.88 2.68
CA ASN A 111 11.61 7.85 3.09
C ASN A 111 12.50 7.16 2.04
N ALA A 112 12.03 6.06 1.47
CA ALA A 112 12.78 5.36 0.42
C ALA A 112 12.96 6.22 -0.82
N ILE A 113 11.91 6.94 -1.22
CA ILE A 113 11.97 7.85 -2.38
C ILE A 113 12.90 9.02 -2.09
N ALA A 114 12.82 9.61 -0.90
CA ALA A 114 13.69 10.73 -0.51
C ALA A 114 15.17 10.33 -0.47
N ALA A 115 15.47 9.08 -0.15
CA ALA A 115 16.83 8.57 -0.09
C ALA A 115 17.38 8.17 -1.47
N SER A 116 16.53 8.11 -2.51
CA SER A 116 16.92 7.66 -3.84
C SER A 116 17.31 8.84 -4.72
N THR A 117 18.46 8.73 -5.38
CA THR A 117 18.88 9.73 -6.38
C THR A 117 18.13 9.59 -7.70
N THR A 118 17.49 8.43 -7.94
CA THR A 118 16.68 8.19 -9.14
C THR A 118 15.32 8.85 -9.03
N ALA A 119 14.73 8.79 -7.86
CA ALA A 119 13.43 9.39 -7.60
C ALA A 119 13.57 10.90 -7.43
#